data_c159c2195a2df54258b8c85546c7c5af
#
_entry.id   c159c2195a2df54258b8c85546c7c5af
#
_cell.length_a   1.000
_cell.length_b   1.000
_cell.length_c   1.000
_cell.angle_alpha   90.00
_cell.angle_beta   90.00
_cell.angle_gamma   90.00
#
_symmetry.space_group_name_H-M   'P 1'
#
loop_
_entity.id
_entity.type
_entity.pdbx_description
1 polymer ?
#
loop_
_entity_poly.entity_id
_entity_poly.type
_entity_poly.pdbx_seq_one_letter_code
_entity_poly.pdbx_strand_id
1 'polypeptide(L)'
;AGPDQPSLCGTTMASLAANTPTTGTGAWSIVSGGAGTFSNSANANSTFTGTAGTSYTLRWTISNAPCVASTDEVVITFNQNPTTATAGLDQTALCGLNSATLAGNTPSIGSGNWTILSGSGGSFSNSNLPNSIFVGTAGNSYNLQWTISNSPCAASNDNVLISFPLNPSTSSAGTDQTLCGATSATLAG
;
A
#
# COMPACT_ATOMS: atom_id res chain seq x y z
N ALA A 1 -28.53 18.93 -1.06
CA ALA A 1 -27.05 19.06 -1.20
C ALA A 1 -26.46 18.01 -2.12
N GLY A 2 -27.22 16.96 -2.46
CA GLY A 2 -26.74 15.79 -3.20
C GLY A 2 -26.25 14.67 -2.27
N PRO A 3 -25.77 13.55 -2.83
CA PRO A 3 -25.33 12.39 -2.03
C PRO A 3 -23.99 12.64 -1.34
N ASP A 4 -23.81 11.99 -0.19
CA ASP A 4 -22.52 11.96 0.52
C ASP A 4 -21.43 11.30 -0.33
N GLN A 5 -20.18 11.77 -0.17
CA GLN A 5 -18.99 11.29 -0.87
C GLN A 5 -17.92 10.87 0.17
N PRO A 6 -18.09 9.72 0.85
CA PRO A 6 -17.25 9.36 2.01
C PRO A 6 -15.89 8.75 1.62
N SER A 7 -15.63 8.49 0.33
CA SER A 7 -14.51 7.66 -0.11
C SER A 7 -13.71 8.25 -1.28
N LEU A 8 -13.46 9.56 -1.28
CA LEU A 8 -12.62 10.20 -2.29
C LEU A 8 -11.15 9.98 -1.95
N CYS A 9 -10.48 9.13 -2.73
CA CYS A 9 -9.08 8.74 -2.51
C CYS A 9 -8.10 9.52 -3.40
N GLY A 10 -7.01 10.03 -2.81
CA GLY A 10 -5.91 10.68 -3.53
C GLY A 10 -6.30 11.97 -4.26
N THR A 11 -7.44 12.57 -3.93
CA THR A 11 -7.90 13.85 -4.45
C THR A 11 -8.20 14.82 -3.30
N THR A 12 -8.17 16.11 -3.61
CA THR A 12 -8.61 17.19 -2.72
C THR A 12 -9.80 17.95 -3.30
N MET A 13 -10.37 17.46 -4.42
CA MET A 13 -11.48 18.10 -5.13
C MET A 13 -12.68 17.17 -5.20
N ALA A 14 -13.88 17.74 -4.99
CA ALA A 14 -15.16 17.06 -5.10
C ALA A 14 -16.15 17.90 -5.92
N SER A 15 -16.90 17.25 -6.80
CA SER A 15 -18.01 17.88 -7.52
C SER A 15 -19.27 17.83 -6.67
N LEU A 16 -19.90 18.96 -6.45
CA LEU A 16 -21.15 19.06 -5.72
C LEU A 16 -22.34 18.90 -6.68
N ALA A 17 -23.48 18.47 -6.16
CA ALA A 17 -24.66 18.16 -6.95
C ALA A 17 -25.96 18.55 -6.20
N ALA A 18 -26.06 19.82 -5.78
CA ALA A 18 -27.29 20.34 -5.17
C ALA A 18 -28.36 20.62 -6.24
N ASN A 19 -29.62 20.73 -5.79
CA ASN A 19 -30.70 21.16 -6.67
C ASN A 19 -30.60 22.66 -7.00
N THR A 20 -30.88 23.01 -8.25
CA THR A 20 -31.00 24.42 -8.67
C THR A 20 -32.31 25.00 -8.11
N PRO A 21 -32.27 26.15 -7.38
CA PRO A 21 -33.49 26.77 -6.88
C PRO A 21 -34.40 27.21 -8.04
N THR A 22 -35.70 26.90 -7.94
CA THR A 22 -36.74 27.48 -8.84
C THR A 22 -37.23 28.83 -8.30
N THR A 23 -37.06 29.08 -7.00
CA THR A 23 -37.40 30.32 -6.34
C THR A 23 -36.37 30.61 -5.25
N GLY A 24 -35.88 31.83 -5.14
CA GLY A 24 -34.85 32.24 -4.22
C GLY A 24 -33.43 32.07 -4.77
N THR A 25 -32.45 32.14 -3.89
CA THR A 25 -31.04 32.03 -4.19
C THR A 25 -30.40 30.92 -3.36
N GLY A 26 -29.53 30.12 -3.96
CA GLY A 26 -28.79 29.07 -3.29
C GLY A 26 -27.36 29.49 -2.93
N ALA A 27 -26.86 29.00 -1.81
CA ALA A 27 -25.45 29.21 -1.41
C ALA A 27 -24.90 28.03 -0.62
N TRP A 28 -23.68 27.63 -0.96
CA TRP A 28 -22.89 26.68 -0.21
C TRP A 28 -22.14 27.34 0.95
N SER A 29 -22.04 26.64 2.05
CA SER A 29 -21.22 27.00 3.22
C SER A 29 -20.55 25.78 3.82
N ILE A 30 -19.42 25.98 4.51
CA ILE A 30 -18.74 24.94 5.28
C ILE A 30 -19.32 24.97 6.69
N VAL A 31 -19.86 23.82 7.15
CA VAL A 31 -20.37 23.62 8.51
C VAL A 31 -19.25 23.12 9.42
N SER A 32 -18.45 22.17 8.92
CA SER A 32 -17.32 21.59 9.66
C SER A 32 -16.24 21.08 8.71
N GLY A 33 -15.03 20.76 9.24
CA GLY A 33 -13.91 20.21 8.49
C GLY A 33 -12.73 21.16 8.29
N GLY A 34 -12.86 22.43 8.70
CA GLY A 34 -11.77 23.42 8.60
C GLY A 34 -11.80 24.22 7.30
N ALA A 35 -10.62 24.68 6.85
CA ALA A 35 -10.50 25.51 5.66
C ALA A 35 -10.75 24.71 4.37
N GLY A 36 -11.52 25.30 3.47
CA GLY A 36 -11.81 24.79 2.14
C GLY A 36 -12.39 25.88 1.26
N THR A 37 -12.48 25.65 -0.05
CA THR A 37 -12.95 26.66 -1.01
C THR A 37 -13.93 26.09 -2.00
N PHE A 38 -14.93 26.90 -2.37
CA PHE A 38 -15.84 26.60 -3.48
C PHE A 38 -15.38 27.34 -4.74
N SER A 39 -15.43 26.73 -5.90
CA SER A 39 -15.18 27.42 -7.16
C SER A 39 -16.20 28.54 -7.40
N ASN A 40 -17.45 28.31 -6.99
CA ASN A 40 -18.52 29.30 -6.92
C ASN A 40 -19.57 28.85 -5.89
N SER A 41 -19.61 29.50 -4.74
CA SER A 41 -20.54 29.13 -3.65
C SER A 41 -22.04 29.31 -4.02
N ALA A 42 -22.36 30.13 -5.01
CA ALA A 42 -23.74 30.32 -5.48
C ALA A 42 -24.17 29.29 -6.54
N ASN A 43 -23.27 28.44 -7.03
CA ASN A 43 -23.59 27.41 -8.01
C ASN A 43 -23.89 26.07 -7.32
N ALA A 44 -25.08 25.51 -7.59
CA ALA A 44 -25.49 24.20 -7.08
C ALA A 44 -24.49 23.07 -7.42
N ASN A 45 -23.90 23.13 -8.63
CA ASN A 45 -22.90 22.18 -9.13
C ASN A 45 -21.46 22.71 -9.00
N SER A 46 -21.15 23.38 -7.91
CA SER A 46 -19.81 23.88 -7.63
C SER A 46 -18.80 22.75 -7.43
N THR A 47 -17.53 23.04 -7.62
CA THR A 47 -16.44 22.20 -7.12
C THR A 47 -16.01 22.70 -5.74
N PHE A 48 -15.86 21.79 -4.80
CA PHE A 48 -15.27 22.04 -3.49
C PHE A 48 -13.85 21.52 -3.45
N THR A 49 -12.92 22.34 -2.94
CA THR A 49 -11.53 21.95 -2.70
C THR A 49 -11.26 22.00 -1.20
N GLY A 50 -10.79 20.85 -0.67
CA GLY A 50 -10.45 20.66 0.74
C GLY A 50 -9.03 20.17 0.95
N THR A 51 -8.76 19.61 2.12
CA THR A 51 -7.46 19.06 2.53
C THR A 51 -7.53 17.52 2.55
N ALA A 52 -6.50 16.86 2.02
CA ALA A 52 -6.39 15.41 2.09
C ALA A 52 -6.38 14.91 3.54
N GLY A 53 -7.07 13.80 3.81
CA GLY A 53 -7.23 13.22 5.14
C GLY A 53 -8.31 13.90 5.99
N THR A 54 -9.13 14.79 5.40
CA THR A 54 -10.15 15.57 6.13
C THR A 54 -11.56 15.24 5.64
N SER A 55 -12.49 15.18 6.57
CA SER A 55 -13.94 15.09 6.31
C SER A 55 -14.59 16.44 6.52
N TYR A 56 -15.42 16.85 5.57
CA TYR A 56 -16.15 18.12 5.56
C TYR A 56 -17.65 17.86 5.61
N THR A 57 -18.38 18.68 6.39
CA THR A 57 -19.83 18.82 6.24
C THR A 57 -20.10 20.14 5.55
N LEU A 58 -20.70 20.08 4.37
CA LEU A 58 -21.07 21.24 3.57
C LEU A 58 -22.59 21.38 3.59
N ARG A 59 -23.09 22.62 3.62
CA ARG A 59 -24.52 22.91 3.64
C ARG A 59 -24.90 23.72 2.41
N TRP A 60 -25.94 23.25 1.69
CA TRP A 60 -26.64 24.03 0.70
C TRP A 60 -27.84 24.74 1.33
N THR A 61 -27.91 26.06 1.22
CA THR A 61 -28.99 26.88 1.76
C THR A 61 -29.72 27.59 0.62
N ILE A 62 -31.04 27.46 0.54
CA ILE A 62 -31.88 28.19 -0.39
C ILE A 62 -32.67 29.23 0.41
N SER A 63 -32.52 30.52 0.08
CA SER A 63 -33.13 31.63 0.76
C SER A 63 -34.02 32.45 -0.17
N ASN A 64 -35.18 32.90 0.34
CA ASN A 64 -36.10 33.80 -0.36
C ASN A 64 -36.82 34.67 0.71
N ALA A 65 -36.16 35.78 1.10
CA ALA A 65 -36.72 36.68 2.12
C ALA A 65 -38.10 37.19 1.75
N PRO A 66 -39.06 37.33 2.71
CA PRO A 66 -38.92 37.17 4.15
C PRO A 66 -39.14 35.72 4.65
N CYS A 67 -39.22 34.74 3.79
CA CYS A 67 -39.47 33.32 4.16
C CYS A 67 -38.28 32.67 4.84
N VAL A 68 -38.56 31.64 5.65
CA VAL A 68 -37.50 30.82 6.28
C VAL A 68 -36.72 30.08 5.23
N ALA A 69 -35.39 30.09 5.33
CA ALA A 69 -34.51 29.36 4.42
C ALA A 69 -34.64 27.84 4.58
N SER A 70 -34.48 27.13 3.47
CA SER A 70 -34.35 25.65 3.42
C SER A 70 -32.90 25.26 3.37
N THR A 71 -32.48 24.23 4.12
CA THR A 71 -31.09 23.77 4.20
C THR A 71 -31.01 22.26 4.07
N ASP A 72 -29.91 21.80 3.45
CA ASP A 72 -29.56 20.39 3.35
C ASP A 72 -28.03 20.24 3.38
N GLU A 73 -27.53 19.12 3.90
CA GLU A 73 -26.09 18.90 4.11
C GLU A 73 -25.58 17.70 3.31
N VAL A 74 -24.29 17.74 3.00
CA VAL A 74 -23.53 16.64 2.38
C VAL A 74 -22.21 16.46 3.09
N VAL A 75 -21.82 15.21 3.34
CA VAL A 75 -20.51 14.85 3.90
C VAL A 75 -19.57 14.45 2.76
N ILE A 76 -18.38 15.08 2.76
CA ILE A 76 -17.31 14.79 1.80
C ILE A 76 -16.06 14.45 2.57
N THR A 77 -15.49 13.25 2.30
CA THR A 77 -14.25 12.82 2.94
C THR A 77 -13.15 12.60 1.89
N PHE A 78 -12.06 13.36 2.01
CA PHE A 78 -10.86 13.22 1.20
C PHE A 78 -9.89 12.28 1.90
N ASN A 79 -9.80 11.04 1.44
CA ASN A 79 -8.90 10.04 1.98
C ASN A 79 -7.53 10.11 1.29
N GLN A 80 -6.47 9.86 2.06
CA GLN A 80 -5.11 9.77 1.51
C GLN A 80 -4.87 8.36 0.96
N ASN A 81 -4.25 8.26 -0.22
CA ASN A 81 -3.72 6.99 -0.69
C ASN A 81 -2.65 6.47 0.27
N PRO A 82 -2.50 5.15 0.41
CA PRO A 82 -1.37 4.58 1.14
C PRO A 82 -0.06 4.98 0.47
N THR A 83 1.01 4.98 1.26
CA THR A 83 2.38 5.09 0.75
C THR A 83 2.60 4.01 -0.32
N THR A 84 3.25 4.35 -1.42
CA THR A 84 3.63 3.35 -2.44
C THR A 84 4.53 2.30 -1.81
N ALA A 85 4.15 1.03 -1.95
CA ALA A 85 4.91 -0.09 -1.41
C ALA A 85 6.19 -0.32 -2.23
N THR A 86 7.28 -0.63 -1.54
CA THR A 86 8.51 -1.20 -2.10
C THR A 86 8.98 -2.33 -1.20
N ALA A 87 9.18 -3.52 -1.78
CA ALA A 87 9.58 -4.74 -1.06
C ALA A 87 11.11 -4.89 -0.93
N GLY A 88 11.86 -4.01 -1.58
CA GLY A 88 13.31 -4.10 -1.68
C GLY A 88 13.77 -4.95 -2.87
N LEU A 89 15.08 -5.21 -2.95
CA LEU A 89 15.67 -5.99 -4.03
C LEU A 89 15.55 -7.49 -3.78
N ASP A 90 15.47 -8.28 -4.87
CA ASP A 90 15.50 -9.73 -4.82
C ASP A 90 16.78 -10.26 -4.15
N GLN A 91 16.64 -11.30 -3.33
CA GLN A 91 17.73 -11.94 -2.60
C GLN A 91 17.80 -13.42 -3.03
N THR A 92 18.43 -13.70 -4.17
CA THR A 92 18.41 -15.03 -4.82
C THR A 92 19.67 -15.87 -4.60
N ALA A 93 20.69 -15.34 -3.93
CA ALA A 93 22.00 -15.99 -3.75
C ALA A 93 22.32 -16.32 -2.29
N LEU A 94 21.31 -16.67 -1.47
CA LEU A 94 21.46 -16.99 -0.04
C LEU A 94 21.83 -18.46 0.16
N CYS A 95 22.97 -18.89 -0.44
CA CYS A 95 23.43 -20.29 -0.43
C CYS A 95 23.69 -20.78 1.00
N GLY A 96 23.11 -21.93 1.35
CA GLY A 96 23.27 -22.57 2.67
C GLY A 96 22.60 -21.82 3.83
N LEU A 97 21.90 -20.75 3.55
CA LEU A 97 21.11 -20.02 4.55
C LEU A 97 19.65 -20.50 4.54
N ASN A 98 18.92 -20.16 5.57
CA ASN A 98 17.48 -20.39 5.72
C ASN A 98 16.73 -19.15 6.21
N SER A 99 17.40 -18.00 6.30
CA SER A 99 16.79 -16.75 6.74
C SER A 99 17.32 -15.55 5.96
N ALA A 100 16.47 -14.53 5.80
CA ALA A 100 16.77 -13.28 5.12
C ALA A 100 16.14 -12.11 5.89
N THR A 101 16.83 -10.98 5.97
CA THR A 101 16.23 -9.73 6.43
C THR A 101 15.56 -9.05 5.24
N LEU A 102 14.28 -8.75 5.39
CA LEU A 102 13.49 -8.05 4.38
C LEU A 102 13.77 -6.54 4.39
N ALA A 103 13.47 -5.86 3.29
CA ALA A 103 13.77 -4.46 3.10
C ALA A 103 12.56 -3.68 2.55
N GLY A 104 11.38 -3.93 3.12
CA GLY A 104 10.19 -3.13 2.80
C GLY A 104 10.36 -1.68 3.26
N ASN A 105 9.72 -0.74 2.57
CA ASN A 105 9.70 0.65 2.99
C ASN A 105 8.77 0.88 4.19
N THR A 106 9.12 1.83 5.05
CA THR A 106 8.25 2.26 6.16
C THR A 106 7.12 3.15 5.63
N PRO A 107 5.83 2.79 5.86
CA PRO A 107 4.73 3.63 5.43
C PRO A 107 4.71 4.98 6.18
N SER A 108 4.53 6.09 5.47
CA SER A 108 4.14 7.38 6.04
C SER A 108 2.62 7.52 6.14
N ILE A 109 1.88 6.84 5.26
CA ILE A 109 0.41 6.77 5.24
C ILE A 109 0.02 5.30 5.14
N GLY A 110 -0.83 4.84 6.06
CA GLY A 110 -1.32 3.46 6.11
C GLY A 110 -0.47 2.54 6.97
N SER A 111 -0.69 1.25 6.83
CA SER A 111 0.02 0.17 7.55
C SER A 111 0.50 -0.89 6.58
N GLY A 112 1.70 -1.43 6.84
CA GLY A 112 2.33 -2.45 6.00
C GLY A 112 2.13 -3.86 6.55
N ASN A 113 2.10 -4.85 5.64
CA ASN A 113 2.06 -6.26 5.99
C ASN A 113 2.73 -7.12 4.91
N TRP A 114 3.57 -8.06 5.34
CA TRP A 114 4.17 -9.09 4.49
C TRP A 114 3.25 -10.30 4.36
N THR A 115 3.16 -10.85 3.15
CA THR A 115 2.48 -12.10 2.85
C THR A 115 3.34 -12.99 1.96
N ILE A 116 3.16 -14.32 2.06
CA ILE A 116 3.80 -15.29 1.18
C ILE A 116 2.83 -15.56 0.03
N LEU A 117 3.21 -15.20 -1.20
CA LEU A 117 2.44 -15.48 -2.40
C LEU A 117 2.71 -16.88 -2.93
N SER A 118 3.97 -17.32 -2.85
CA SER A 118 4.38 -18.68 -3.23
C SER A 118 5.60 -19.15 -2.44
N GLY A 119 5.79 -20.47 -2.36
CA GLY A 119 6.74 -21.14 -1.49
C GLY A 119 6.05 -21.77 -0.28
N SER A 120 6.57 -22.89 0.22
CA SER A 120 6.00 -23.59 1.39
C SER A 120 6.98 -23.63 2.56
N GLY A 121 6.45 -23.62 3.79
CA GLY A 121 7.25 -23.74 5.01
C GLY A 121 8.01 -22.47 5.40
N GLY A 122 7.57 -21.30 4.93
CA GLY A 122 8.14 -20.00 5.34
C GLY A 122 7.37 -19.31 6.45
N SER A 123 8.06 -18.43 7.20
CA SER A 123 7.45 -17.61 8.25
C SER A 123 8.17 -16.28 8.44
N PHE A 124 7.44 -15.28 8.96
CA PHE A 124 7.98 -13.97 9.33
C PHE A 124 8.14 -13.87 10.83
N SER A 125 9.22 -13.22 11.30
CA SER A 125 9.37 -12.87 12.72
C SER A 125 8.27 -11.90 13.18
N ASN A 126 7.90 -10.96 12.31
CA ASN A 126 6.75 -10.07 12.46
C ASN A 126 6.34 -9.55 11.07
N SER A 127 5.22 -9.99 10.54
CA SER A 127 4.76 -9.61 9.20
C SER A 127 4.43 -8.11 9.04
N ASN A 128 4.24 -7.38 10.14
CA ASN A 128 3.92 -5.95 10.09
C ASN A 128 5.17 -5.05 10.08
N LEU A 129 6.37 -5.61 10.24
CA LEU A 129 7.61 -4.84 10.20
C LEU A 129 8.22 -4.85 8.80
N PRO A 130 8.60 -3.68 8.23
CA PRO A 130 9.22 -3.60 6.91
C PRO A 130 10.50 -4.42 6.79
N ASN A 131 11.31 -4.44 7.87
CA ASN A 131 12.58 -5.15 7.99
C ASN A 131 12.46 -6.49 8.74
N SER A 132 11.32 -7.17 8.62
CA SER A 132 11.10 -8.48 9.25
C SER A 132 12.16 -9.48 8.82
N ILE A 133 12.51 -10.42 9.71
CA ILE A 133 13.29 -11.60 9.33
C ILE A 133 12.30 -12.63 8.75
N PHE A 134 12.57 -13.06 7.53
CA PHE A 134 11.89 -14.18 6.90
C PHE A 134 12.74 -15.44 7.09
N VAL A 135 12.10 -16.52 7.55
CA VAL A 135 12.70 -17.85 7.68
C VAL A 135 12.04 -18.77 6.68
N GLY A 136 12.84 -19.41 5.86
CA GLY A 136 12.41 -20.39 4.85
C GLY A 136 13.13 -21.71 4.99
N THR A 137 12.98 -22.57 3.99
CA THR A 137 13.63 -23.89 3.89
C THR A 137 14.75 -23.84 2.86
N ALA A 138 15.94 -24.35 3.18
CA ALA A 138 17.04 -24.47 2.23
C ALA A 138 16.61 -25.30 0.99
N GLY A 139 17.03 -24.89 -0.19
CA GLY A 139 16.64 -25.45 -1.48
C GLY A 139 15.36 -24.83 -2.07
N ASN A 140 14.65 -23.97 -1.34
CA ASN A 140 13.40 -23.35 -1.79
C ASN A 140 13.55 -21.88 -2.18
N SER A 141 12.60 -21.44 -3.01
CA SER A 141 12.40 -20.03 -3.36
C SER A 141 10.99 -19.58 -2.94
N TYR A 142 10.88 -18.30 -2.57
CA TYR A 142 9.66 -17.69 -2.05
C TYR A 142 9.39 -16.37 -2.77
N ASN A 143 8.15 -16.16 -3.20
CA ASN A 143 7.69 -14.87 -3.64
C ASN A 143 6.92 -14.23 -2.48
N LEU A 144 7.46 -13.15 -1.93
CA LEU A 144 6.88 -12.42 -0.81
C LEU A 144 6.32 -11.10 -1.32
N GLN A 145 5.21 -10.65 -0.73
CA GLN A 145 4.59 -9.38 -1.07
C GLN A 145 4.54 -8.45 0.14
N TRP A 146 5.01 -7.22 -0.05
CA TRP A 146 4.80 -6.11 0.87
C TRP A 146 3.57 -5.33 0.44
N THR A 147 2.55 -5.28 1.29
CA THR A 147 1.30 -4.57 1.06
C THR A 147 1.19 -3.41 2.04
N ILE A 148 0.93 -2.19 1.53
CA ILE A 148 0.61 -1.03 2.36
C ILE A 148 -0.85 -0.65 2.12
N SER A 149 -1.66 -0.63 3.18
CA SER A 149 -3.10 -0.39 3.14
C SER A 149 -3.49 0.85 3.94
N ASN A 150 -4.42 1.64 3.40
CA ASN A 150 -5.07 2.76 4.06
C ASN A 150 -6.54 2.83 3.64
N SER A 151 -7.38 2.02 4.28
CA SER A 151 -8.82 1.96 3.95
C SER A 151 -9.49 3.34 4.08
N PRO A 152 -10.42 3.70 3.17
CA PRO A 152 -11.04 2.89 2.12
C PRO A 152 -10.28 2.90 0.78
N CYS A 153 -9.08 3.49 0.71
CA CYS A 153 -8.31 3.58 -0.52
C CYS A 153 -7.67 2.24 -0.92
N ALA A 154 -7.42 2.07 -2.22
CA ALA A 154 -6.78 0.87 -2.73
C ALA A 154 -5.38 0.69 -2.14
N ALA A 155 -5.05 -0.54 -1.76
CA ALA A 155 -3.72 -0.87 -1.24
C ALA A 155 -2.65 -0.79 -2.34
N SER A 156 -1.43 -0.49 -1.93
CA SER A 156 -0.23 -0.57 -2.77
C SER A 156 0.55 -1.84 -2.45
N ASN A 157 1.04 -2.53 -3.46
CA ASN A 157 1.75 -3.80 -3.32
C ASN A 157 3.06 -3.78 -4.10
N ASP A 158 4.07 -4.48 -3.58
CA ASP A 158 5.31 -4.80 -4.28
C ASP A 158 5.82 -6.17 -3.84
N ASN A 159 6.56 -6.85 -4.71
CA ASN A 159 7.00 -8.22 -4.50
C ASN A 159 8.52 -8.31 -4.43
N VAL A 160 9.03 -9.29 -3.68
CA VAL A 160 10.44 -9.65 -3.62
C VAL A 160 10.60 -11.15 -3.70
N LEU A 161 11.60 -11.60 -4.48
CA LEU A 161 11.99 -13.00 -4.58
C LEU A 161 13.12 -13.31 -3.58
N ILE A 162 12.89 -14.29 -2.70
CA ILE A 162 13.89 -14.80 -1.78
C ILE A 162 14.21 -16.25 -2.14
N SER A 163 15.48 -16.58 -2.37
CA SER A 163 15.91 -17.96 -2.67
C SER A 163 17.04 -18.39 -1.75
N PHE A 164 16.92 -19.60 -1.22
CA PHE A 164 17.90 -20.26 -0.36
C PHE A 164 18.51 -21.48 -1.07
N PRO A 165 19.40 -21.31 -2.07
CA PRO A 165 20.01 -22.43 -2.75
C PRO A 165 20.82 -23.30 -1.78
N LEU A 166 20.87 -24.60 -2.07
CA LEU A 166 21.75 -25.51 -1.31
C LEU A 166 23.22 -25.25 -1.65
N ASN A 167 24.10 -25.43 -0.68
CA ASN A 167 25.53 -25.49 -0.99
C ASN A 167 25.84 -26.70 -1.85
N PRO A 168 26.85 -26.60 -2.72
CA PRO A 168 27.34 -27.79 -3.44
C PRO A 168 27.84 -28.85 -2.44
N SER A 169 27.76 -30.11 -2.83
CA SER A 169 28.35 -31.19 -2.06
C SER A 169 29.85 -31.00 -1.90
N THR A 170 30.40 -31.45 -0.78
CA THR A 170 31.84 -31.41 -0.53
C THR A 170 32.58 -32.26 -1.60
N SER A 171 33.53 -31.65 -2.28
CA SER A 171 34.38 -32.39 -3.21
C SER A 171 35.36 -33.29 -2.45
N SER A 172 35.60 -34.50 -2.99
CA SER A 172 36.63 -35.41 -2.50
C SER A 172 37.42 -35.91 -3.70
N ALA A 173 38.73 -35.85 -3.62
CA ALA A 173 39.62 -36.39 -4.67
C ALA A 173 40.09 -37.83 -4.36
N GLY A 174 39.55 -38.42 -3.29
CA GLY A 174 40.04 -39.71 -2.79
C GLY A 174 41.32 -39.59 -1.96
N THR A 175 41.93 -40.71 -1.65
CA THR A 175 43.17 -40.74 -0.89
C THR A 175 44.40 -40.59 -1.80
N ASP A 176 45.44 -39.95 -1.28
CA ASP A 176 46.73 -39.83 -1.96
C ASP A 176 47.30 -41.22 -2.30
N GLN A 177 47.80 -41.35 -3.55
CA GLN A 177 48.39 -42.61 -4.05
C GLN A 177 49.89 -42.42 -4.28
N THR A 178 50.69 -43.29 -3.67
CA THR A 178 52.16 -43.38 -3.94
C THR A 178 52.36 -44.60 -4.84
N LEU A 179 52.80 -44.39 -6.07
CA LEU A 179 52.97 -45.43 -7.08
C LEU A 179 54.44 -45.59 -7.38
N CYS A 180 54.97 -46.80 -7.17
CA CYS A 180 56.36 -47.16 -7.54
C CYS A 180 56.36 -48.02 -8.83
N GLY A 181 57.00 -47.52 -9.90
CA GLY A 181 57.13 -48.26 -11.19
C GLY A 181 55.85 -48.33 -12.03
N ALA A 182 54.76 -47.74 -11.64
CA ALA A 182 53.50 -47.64 -12.42
C ALA A 182 53.48 -46.36 -13.26
N THR A 183 52.92 -46.46 -14.48
CA THR A 183 52.74 -45.33 -15.41
C THR A 183 51.31 -44.82 -15.46
N SER A 184 50.36 -45.38 -14.63
CA SER A 184 48.95 -44.97 -14.53
C SER A 184 48.43 -45.20 -13.14
N ALA A 185 47.45 -44.38 -12.73
CA ALA A 185 46.72 -44.50 -11.50
C ALA A 185 45.23 -44.39 -11.78
N THR A 186 44.40 -45.15 -11.03
CA THR A 186 42.94 -44.97 -11.03
C THR A 186 42.60 -43.94 -10.00
N LEU A 187 41.93 -42.86 -10.43
CA LEU A 187 41.43 -41.85 -9.54
C LEU A 187 40.07 -42.26 -8.97
N ALA A 188 39.82 -41.96 -7.70
CA ALA A 188 38.56 -42.20 -6.99
C ALA A 188 38.11 -40.89 -6.36
N GLY A 189 37.07 -40.28 -6.95
CA GLY A 189 36.44 -39.08 -6.46
C GLY A 189 34.99 -39.34 -6.05
#